data_c2ff9d44b38ff9baa9271abad6c0519f
#
_entry.id   c2ff9d44b38ff9baa9271abad6c0519f
#
_cell.length_a   1.000
_cell.length_b   1.000
_cell.length_c   1.000
_cell.angle_alpha   90.00
_cell.angle_beta   90.00
_cell.angle_gamma   90.00
#
_symmetry.space_group_name_H-M   'P 1'
#
loop_
_entity.id
_entity.type
_entity.pdbx_description
1 polymer ?
#
loop_
_entity_poly.entity_id
_entity_poly.type
_entity_poly.pdbx_seq_one_letter_code
_entity_poly.pdbx_strand_id
1 'polypeptide(L)'
;AAAVALTRRFAVISGGPGTGKTTTVTKLLAALIEQATHEKNLTIKLVAPTGKAAARLTESIGKAVQELPVSPELKAKIPTESSTLHRLLGAIPNSAEFRHNKQNPLHLDILVIDEASMVDLPMMYKVVDALPKHARLILLGDKDQLASVEAGAVLGDICSFHALGYGKEQASAIAKLTGFDTLAHTGNSASSIADSLCMLQKSYRFDARSGIGQLAKSVNSGSAASVDNVWARDFSDIEHFALSSQHYNQMMQTLVQEYGRYLKRIGQQEIDPKTGEPESLTHKAKAVLDTFNQCRLLCAIREGDFGVAGLNQRIEKALAARKLIQVQDEIWYHGRPVMVTRNDHGLGLYNGDIGICMRDDSEEEPRLKVFFELPDGSVKSVLPSRVPEHETAYAMTIHKSQGSEFDYTLMILPPDFSPILTRELIYTGITRAKKRLALYAELNVLKRGIKVKTTRASGLVQRLTN
;
A
#
# COMPACT_ATOMS: atom_id res chain seq x y z
N ALA A 1 3.18 -21.08 -4.20
CA ALA A 1 4.01 -19.96 -3.76
C ALA A 1 5.08 -20.39 -2.76
N ALA A 2 4.70 -20.98 -1.63
CA ALA A 2 5.67 -21.41 -0.62
C ALA A 2 6.72 -22.37 -1.18
N ALA A 3 6.31 -23.37 -1.99
CA ALA A 3 7.24 -24.32 -2.62
C ALA A 3 8.27 -23.63 -3.54
N VAL A 4 7.84 -22.63 -4.32
CA VAL A 4 8.76 -21.83 -5.16
C VAL A 4 9.79 -21.12 -4.29
N ALA A 5 9.36 -20.47 -3.23
CA ALA A 5 10.26 -19.72 -2.36
C ALA A 5 11.14 -20.61 -1.48
N LEU A 6 10.73 -21.85 -1.17
CA LEU A 6 11.58 -22.84 -0.49
C LEU A 6 12.69 -23.36 -1.38
N THR A 7 12.45 -23.49 -2.68
CA THR A 7 13.40 -24.04 -3.66
C THR A 7 14.37 -23.00 -4.23
N ARG A 8 14.08 -21.69 -4.04
CA ARG A 8 14.86 -20.59 -4.64
C ARG A 8 15.27 -19.58 -3.58
N ARG A 9 16.50 -19.07 -3.68
CA ARG A 9 16.96 -17.96 -2.81
C ARG A 9 16.35 -16.60 -3.19
N PHE A 10 15.97 -16.43 -4.45
CA PHE A 10 15.18 -15.31 -4.92
C PHE A 10 13.80 -15.80 -5.30
N ALA A 11 12.78 -15.18 -4.78
CA ALA A 11 11.39 -15.51 -5.08
C ALA A 11 10.51 -14.28 -5.12
N VAL A 12 9.55 -14.27 -6.03
CA VAL A 12 8.51 -13.24 -6.15
C VAL A 12 7.14 -13.88 -5.98
N ILE A 13 6.37 -13.36 -5.05
CA ILE A 13 4.98 -13.72 -4.82
C ILE A 13 4.13 -12.51 -5.18
N SER A 14 3.54 -12.52 -6.36
CA SER A 14 2.65 -11.47 -6.84
C SER A 14 1.20 -11.89 -6.74
N GLY A 15 0.36 -10.97 -6.34
CA GLY A 15 -1.08 -11.18 -6.28
C GLY A 15 -1.82 -9.88 -5.98
N GLY A 16 -3.07 -9.82 -6.41
CA GLY A 16 -3.95 -8.70 -6.10
C GLY A 16 -4.31 -8.63 -4.62
N PRO A 17 -5.13 -7.64 -4.23
CA PRO A 17 -5.56 -7.47 -2.85
C PRO A 17 -6.30 -8.70 -2.32
N GLY A 18 -5.99 -9.10 -1.09
CA GLY A 18 -6.67 -10.21 -0.43
C GLY A 18 -6.35 -11.59 -1.00
N THR A 19 -5.27 -11.75 -1.75
CA THR A 19 -4.85 -13.05 -2.29
C THR A 19 -4.04 -13.89 -1.31
N GLY A 20 -3.77 -13.38 -0.12
CA GLY A 20 -3.06 -14.10 0.94
C GLY A 20 -1.54 -14.06 0.83
N LYS A 21 -0.97 -12.99 0.26
CA LYS A 21 0.49 -12.81 0.18
C LYS A 21 1.14 -12.89 1.55
N THR A 22 0.64 -12.12 2.52
CA THR A 22 1.17 -12.09 3.89
C THR A 22 1.02 -13.44 4.59
N THR A 23 -0.13 -14.08 4.48
CA THR A 23 -0.37 -15.43 5.03
C THR A 23 0.60 -16.45 4.44
N THR A 24 0.81 -16.39 3.14
CA THR A 24 1.73 -17.29 2.44
C THR A 24 3.17 -17.09 2.91
N VAL A 25 3.64 -15.84 3.01
CA VAL A 25 5.02 -15.59 3.47
C VAL A 25 5.21 -15.96 4.93
N THR A 26 4.21 -15.78 5.77
CA THR A 26 4.27 -16.17 7.18
C THR A 26 4.44 -17.69 7.34
N LYS A 27 3.70 -18.47 6.58
CA LYS A 27 3.87 -19.94 6.52
C LYS A 27 5.23 -20.34 5.98
N LEU A 28 5.71 -19.64 4.95
CA LEU A 28 7.03 -19.85 4.39
C LEU A 28 8.14 -19.59 5.42
N LEU A 29 8.05 -18.49 6.17
CA LEU A 29 9.02 -18.16 7.22
C LEU A 29 9.01 -19.21 8.32
N ALA A 30 7.85 -19.69 8.74
CA ALA A 30 7.74 -20.80 9.70
C ALA A 30 8.47 -22.06 9.18
N ALA A 31 8.24 -22.44 7.93
CA ALA A 31 8.92 -23.59 7.31
C ALA A 31 10.43 -23.41 7.22
N LEU A 32 10.92 -22.23 6.86
CA LEU A 32 12.36 -21.94 6.79
C LEU A 32 13.03 -21.97 8.16
N ILE A 33 12.38 -21.45 9.19
CA ILE A 33 12.87 -21.50 10.57
C ILE A 33 12.92 -22.95 11.08
N GLU A 34 11.89 -23.74 10.78
CA GLU A 34 11.82 -25.16 11.18
C GLU A 34 12.90 -26.02 10.50
N GLN A 35 13.24 -25.71 9.25
CA GLN A 35 14.31 -26.38 8.50
C GLN A 35 15.72 -25.93 8.91
N ALA A 36 15.85 -24.79 9.59
CA ALA A 36 17.16 -24.34 10.06
C ALA A 36 17.70 -25.27 11.16
N THR A 37 18.98 -25.55 11.11
CA THR A 37 19.63 -26.35 12.17
C THR A 37 19.50 -25.64 13.53
N HIS A 38 19.32 -26.41 14.60
CA HIS A 38 19.08 -25.88 15.97
C HIS A 38 20.17 -24.92 16.47
N GLU A 39 21.32 -24.89 15.83
CA GLU A 39 22.47 -24.06 16.19
C GLU A 39 22.44 -22.67 15.56
N LYS A 40 21.56 -22.41 14.58
CA LYS A 40 21.53 -21.14 13.84
C LYS A 40 20.14 -20.46 13.94
N ASN A 41 20.08 -19.38 14.73
CA ASN A 41 18.93 -18.49 14.67
C ASN A 41 18.99 -17.68 13.37
N LEU A 42 17.94 -17.79 12.54
CA LEU A 42 17.82 -17.00 11.31
C LEU A 42 17.51 -15.54 11.65
N THR A 43 18.26 -14.63 11.06
CA THR A 43 17.96 -13.19 11.08
C THR A 43 17.07 -12.85 9.90
N ILE A 44 15.82 -12.50 10.19
CA ILE A 44 14.79 -12.18 9.20
C ILE A 44 14.44 -10.71 9.33
N LYS A 45 14.44 -9.99 8.22
CA LYS A 45 14.00 -8.59 8.15
C LYS A 45 12.80 -8.45 7.22
N LEU A 46 11.80 -7.71 7.70
CA LEU A 46 10.58 -7.36 6.98
C LEU A 46 10.62 -5.88 6.67
N VAL A 47 10.47 -5.51 5.42
CA VAL A 47 10.51 -4.10 5.01
C VAL A 47 9.46 -3.77 3.97
N ALA A 48 9.16 -2.49 3.86
CA ALA A 48 8.31 -1.92 2.84
C ALA A 48 8.88 -0.58 2.35
N PRO A 49 8.46 -0.06 1.19
CA PRO A 49 9.00 1.20 0.65
C PRO A 49 8.63 2.43 1.47
N THR A 50 7.49 2.42 2.16
CA THR A 50 6.98 3.56 2.93
C THR A 50 6.69 3.19 4.37
N GLY A 51 6.69 4.18 5.28
CA GLY A 51 6.34 3.97 6.69
C GLY A 51 4.95 3.39 6.87
N LYS A 52 3.99 3.86 6.09
CA LYS A 52 2.61 3.39 6.12
C LYS A 52 2.45 1.94 5.65
N ALA A 53 3.12 1.57 4.57
CA ALA A 53 3.15 0.19 4.11
C ALA A 53 3.84 -0.72 5.14
N ALA A 54 4.91 -0.26 5.79
CA ALA A 54 5.58 -0.99 6.87
C ALA A 54 4.66 -1.20 8.08
N ALA A 55 3.90 -0.19 8.51
CA ALA A 55 2.92 -0.32 9.59
C ALA A 55 1.85 -1.36 9.28
N ARG A 56 1.33 -1.35 8.05
CA ARG A 56 0.35 -2.37 7.59
C ARG A 56 0.95 -3.77 7.56
N LEU A 57 2.19 -3.89 7.13
CA LEU A 57 2.89 -5.18 7.12
C LEU A 57 3.04 -5.72 8.54
N THR A 58 3.44 -4.89 9.50
CA THR A 58 3.53 -5.26 10.92
C THR A 58 2.19 -5.81 11.44
N GLU A 59 1.10 -5.11 11.18
CA GLU A 59 -0.24 -5.55 11.59
C GLU A 59 -0.65 -6.87 10.92
N SER A 60 -0.45 -6.98 9.62
CA SER A 60 -0.82 -8.18 8.84
C SER A 60 -0.02 -9.41 9.24
N ILE A 61 1.29 -9.25 9.43
CA ILE A 61 2.16 -10.35 9.90
C ILE A 61 1.80 -10.74 11.32
N GLY A 62 1.54 -9.78 12.21
CA GLY A 62 1.13 -10.06 13.59
C GLY A 62 -0.12 -10.95 13.65
N LYS A 63 -1.16 -10.61 12.89
CA LYS A 63 -2.38 -11.42 12.77
C LYS A 63 -2.08 -12.82 12.19
N ALA A 64 -1.35 -12.87 11.10
CA ALA A 64 -1.03 -14.14 10.43
C ALA A 64 -0.23 -15.09 11.32
N VAL A 65 0.71 -14.57 12.11
CA VAL A 65 1.49 -15.37 13.08
C VAL A 65 0.59 -15.94 14.19
N GLN A 66 -0.36 -15.17 14.69
CA GLN A 66 -1.30 -15.64 15.73
C GLN A 66 -2.15 -16.82 15.22
N GLU A 67 -2.55 -16.78 13.95
CA GLU A 67 -3.40 -17.80 13.32
C GLU A 67 -2.63 -19.05 12.85
N LEU A 68 -1.30 -19.03 12.87
CA LEU A 68 -0.50 -20.19 12.46
C LEU A 68 -0.69 -21.40 13.39
N PRO A 69 -0.94 -22.60 12.85
CA PRO A 69 -1.06 -23.83 13.63
C PRO A 69 0.33 -24.42 13.93
N VAL A 70 1.19 -23.67 14.60
CA VAL A 70 2.55 -24.07 14.98
C VAL A 70 2.80 -23.81 16.46
N SER A 71 3.89 -24.35 17.00
CA SER A 71 4.21 -24.19 18.42
C SER A 71 4.47 -22.70 18.80
N PRO A 72 4.20 -22.32 20.05
CA PRO A 72 4.50 -20.97 20.52
C PRO A 72 5.98 -20.58 20.37
N GLU A 73 6.89 -21.53 20.52
CA GLU A 73 8.33 -21.30 20.35
C GLU A 73 8.67 -20.93 18.91
N LEU A 74 8.03 -21.57 17.93
CA LEU A 74 8.21 -21.26 16.51
C LEU A 74 7.61 -19.91 16.15
N LYS A 75 6.41 -19.60 16.69
CA LYS A 75 5.78 -18.28 16.53
C LYS A 75 6.67 -17.14 17.03
N ALA A 76 7.31 -17.33 18.18
CA ALA A 76 8.19 -16.33 18.78
C ALA A 76 9.45 -16.03 17.93
N LYS A 77 9.85 -16.94 17.07
CA LYS A 77 11.00 -16.75 16.15
C LYS A 77 10.65 -16.01 14.88
N ILE A 78 9.37 -15.85 14.55
CA ILE A 78 8.93 -15.09 13.38
C ILE A 78 8.85 -13.62 13.76
N PRO A 79 9.62 -12.72 13.09
CA PRO A 79 9.55 -11.30 13.38
C PRO A 79 8.19 -10.75 12.95
N THR A 80 7.64 -9.84 13.73
CA THR A 80 6.39 -9.14 13.42
C THR A 80 6.62 -7.66 13.13
N GLU A 81 7.74 -7.11 13.58
CA GLU A 81 8.09 -5.72 13.32
C GLU A 81 8.68 -5.56 11.92
N SER A 82 8.26 -4.51 11.25
CA SER A 82 8.78 -4.12 9.93
C SER A 82 9.32 -2.69 9.95
N SER A 83 10.14 -2.38 8.96
CA SER A 83 10.69 -1.05 8.77
C SER A 83 10.64 -0.63 7.30
N THR A 84 11.08 0.59 7.00
CA THR A 84 11.26 1.01 5.61
C THR A 84 12.59 0.51 5.04
N LEU A 85 12.66 0.39 3.72
CA LEU A 85 13.92 0.09 3.00
C LEU A 85 15.02 1.10 3.33
N HIS A 86 14.68 2.38 3.38
CA HIS A 86 15.63 3.45 3.72
C HIS A 86 16.25 3.24 5.10
N ARG A 87 15.43 2.85 6.07
CA ARG A 87 15.90 2.57 7.44
C ARG A 87 16.78 1.32 7.49
N LEU A 88 16.39 0.26 6.78
CA LEU A 88 17.17 -0.97 6.70
C LEU A 88 18.55 -0.72 6.10
N LEU A 89 18.62 -0.01 4.98
CA LEU A 89 19.87 0.30 4.28
C LEU A 89 20.72 1.35 5.00
N GLY A 90 20.15 2.07 5.96
CA GLY A 90 20.82 3.12 6.70
C GLY A 90 21.01 4.38 5.86
N ALA A 91 19.92 5.12 5.65
CA ALA A 91 19.94 6.38 4.91
C ALA A 91 20.92 7.38 5.53
N ILE A 92 21.72 8.02 4.68
CA ILE A 92 22.68 9.06 5.07
C ILE A 92 22.08 10.42 4.70
N PRO A 93 21.92 11.37 5.67
CA PRO A 93 21.39 12.68 5.38
C PRO A 93 22.12 13.37 4.23
N ASN A 94 21.38 13.96 3.30
CA ASN A 94 21.91 14.70 2.14
C ASN A 94 22.79 13.86 1.18
N SER A 95 22.62 12.54 1.18
CA SER A 95 23.32 11.61 0.29
C SER A 95 22.35 10.68 -0.41
N ALA A 96 22.67 10.31 -1.65
CA ALA A 96 22.01 9.24 -2.37
C ALA A 96 22.52 7.85 -1.96
N GLU A 97 23.60 7.78 -1.18
CA GLU A 97 24.22 6.56 -0.73
C GLU A 97 23.66 6.10 0.62
N PHE A 98 23.80 4.79 0.89
CA PHE A 98 23.39 4.15 2.13
C PHE A 98 24.59 3.60 2.89
N ARG A 99 24.44 3.41 4.20
CA ARG A 99 25.47 2.81 5.06
C ARG A 99 25.76 1.35 4.67
N HIS A 100 24.71 0.61 4.27
CA HIS A 100 24.85 -0.75 3.79
C HIS A 100 24.96 -0.80 2.27
N ASN A 101 25.95 -1.52 1.79
CA ASN A 101 26.29 -1.69 0.38
C ASN A 101 27.18 -2.94 0.23
N LYS A 102 27.77 -3.16 -0.94
CA LYS A 102 28.64 -4.31 -1.22
C LYS A 102 29.84 -4.43 -0.26
N GLN A 103 30.41 -3.30 0.17
CA GLN A 103 31.55 -3.27 1.09
C GLN A 103 31.14 -3.41 2.56
N ASN A 104 29.90 -3.07 2.87
CA ASN A 104 29.30 -3.20 4.20
C ASN A 104 27.92 -3.85 4.09
N PRO A 105 27.85 -5.18 3.84
CA PRO A 105 26.58 -5.87 3.61
C PRO A 105 25.65 -5.82 4.83
N LEU A 106 24.38 -6.04 4.58
CA LEU A 106 23.39 -6.27 5.63
C LEU A 106 23.69 -7.56 6.40
N HIS A 107 23.36 -7.55 7.69
CA HIS A 107 23.46 -8.72 8.55
C HIS A 107 22.10 -9.39 8.67
N LEU A 108 21.75 -10.23 7.69
CA LEU A 108 20.49 -10.96 7.65
C LEU A 108 20.63 -12.25 6.82
N ASP A 109 19.69 -13.17 7.06
CA ASP A 109 19.57 -14.42 6.32
C ASP A 109 18.39 -14.38 5.35
N ILE A 110 17.31 -13.67 5.70
CA ILE A 110 16.10 -13.54 4.88
C ILE A 110 15.65 -12.09 4.88
N LEU A 111 15.44 -11.54 3.70
CA LEU A 111 14.81 -10.23 3.49
C LEU A 111 13.49 -10.42 2.76
N VAL A 112 12.42 -9.93 3.36
CA VAL A 112 11.08 -9.84 2.75
C VAL A 112 10.78 -8.38 2.46
N ILE A 113 10.48 -8.06 1.22
CA ILE A 113 10.06 -6.72 0.78
C ILE A 113 8.61 -6.79 0.35
N ASP A 114 7.73 -6.12 1.09
CA ASP A 114 6.33 -5.94 0.71
C ASP A 114 6.15 -4.67 -0.12
N GLU A 115 5.03 -4.58 -0.83
CA GLU A 115 4.73 -3.49 -1.78
C GLU A 115 5.87 -3.25 -2.80
N ALA A 116 6.43 -4.33 -3.32
CA ALA A 116 7.61 -4.30 -4.20
C ALA A 116 7.34 -3.58 -5.54
N SER A 117 6.08 -3.40 -5.95
CA SER A 117 5.72 -2.56 -7.11
C SER A 117 6.16 -1.09 -6.96
N MET A 118 6.28 -0.61 -5.72
CA MET A 118 6.72 0.75 -5.41
C MET A 118 8.24 0.92 -5.35
N VAL A 119 9.00 -0.16 -5.45
CA VAL A 119 10.47 -0.12 -5.43
C VAL A 119 10.98 0.14 -6.85
N ASP A 120 11.68 1.26 -7.03
CA ASP A 120 12.28 1.62 -8.31
C ASP A 120 13.56 0.80 -8.60
N LEU A 121 14.07 0.90 -9.83
CA LEU A 121 15.25 0.17 -10.24
C LEU A 121 16.52 0.58 -9.46
N PRO A 122 16.81 1.87 -9.23
CA PRO A 122 17.96 2.27 -8.40
C PRO A 122 17.90 1.73 -6.98
N MET A 123 16.72 1.78 -6.33
CA MET A 123 16.55 1.24 -4.98
C MET A 123 16.71 -0.28 -4.95
N MET A 124 16.14 -0.98 -5.92
CA MET A 124 16.30 -2.44 -6.02
C MET A 124 17.77 -2.84 -6.22
N TYR A 125 18.49 -2.09 -7.05
CA TYR A 125 19.92 -2.28 -7.21
C TYR A 125 20.67 -2.14 -5.88
N LYS A 126 20.41 -1.09 -5.11
CA LYS A 126 21.05 -0.86 -3.81
C LYS A 126 20.70 -1.94 -2.78
N VAL A 127 19.49 -2.45 -2.80
CA VAL A 127 19.10 -3.60 -1.96
C VAL A 127 19.92 -4.84 -2.32
N VAL A 128 19.95 -5.19 -3.59
CA VAL A 128 20.68 -6.39 -4.06
C VAL A 128 22.18 -6.26 -3.79
N ASP A 129 22.75 -5.08 -4.00
CA ASP A 129 24.16 -4.78 -3.73
C ASP A 129 24.52 -4.95 -2.24
N ALA A 130 23.59 -4.63 -1.34
CA ALA A 130 23.78 -4.73 0.10
C ALA A 130 23.48 -6.13 0.68
N LEU A 131 22.89 -7.04 -0.12
CA LEU A 131 22.55 -8.39 0.37
C LEU A 131 23.80 -9.27 0.53
N PRO A 132 23.91 -10.01 1.66
CA PRO A 132 24.88 -11.07 1.78
C PRO A 132 24.65 -12.16 0.72
N LYS A 133 25.72 -12.80 0.26
CA LYS A 133 25.65 -13.84 -0.79
C LYS A 133 24.76 -15.03 -0.42
N HIS A 134 24.61 -15.34 0.86
CA HIS A 134 23.80 -16.46 1.36
C HIS A 134 22.33 -16.09 1.57
N ALA A 135 21.99 -14.82 1.55
CA ALA A 135 20.66 -14.34 1.91
C ALA A 135 19.58 -14.78 0.90
N ARG A 136 18.39 -14.96 1.43
CA ARG A 136 17.16 -15.10 0.62
C ARG A 136 16.49 -13.74 0.46
N LEU A 137 16.01 -13.47 -0.73
CA LEU A 137 15.22 -12.28 -1.05
C LEU A 137 13.83 -12.71 -1.53
N ILE A 138 12.79 -12.25 -0.84
CA ILE A 138 11.40 -12.53 -1.15
C ILE A 138 10.69 -11.21 -1.41
N LEU A 139 10.19 -11.02 -2.63
CA LEU A 139 9.42 -9.86 -3.03
C LEU A 139 7.92 -10.20 -2.98
N LEU A 140 7.16 -9.38 -2.29
CA LEU A 140 5.70 -9.42 -2.27
C LEU A 140 5.16 -8.16 -2.95
N GLY A 141 4.14 -8.30 -3.77
CA GLY A 141 3.52 -7.16 -4.42
C GLY A 141 2.43 -7.56 -5.40
N ASP A 142 1.93 -6.58 -6.10
CA ASP A 142 0.95 -6.74 -7.15
C ASP A 142 1.52 -6.17 -8.46
N LYS A 143 1.80 -7.06 -9.41
CA LYS A 143 2.38 -6.68 -10.72
C LYS A 143 1.51 -5.72 -11.54
N ASP A 144 0.22 -5.66 -11.23
CA ASP A 144 -0.77 -4.86 -11.97
C ASP A 144 -0.95 -3.46 -11.37
N GLN A 145 -0.41 -3.20 -10.18
CA GLN A 145 -0.43 -1.87 -9.57
C GLN A 145 0.57 -0.92 -10.24
N LEU A 146 0.36 0.38 -10.03
CA LEU A 146 1.31 1.40 -10.43
C LEU A 146 2.72 1.07 -9.94
N ALA A 147 3.67 1.20 -10.85
CA ALA A 147 5.08 1.21 -10.51
C ALA A 147 5.46 2.54 -9.84
N SER A 148 6.67 2.59 -9.26
CA SER A 148 7.26 3.84 -8.77
C SER A 148 7.23 4.94 -9.83
N VAL A 149 7.19 6.20 -9.39
CA VAL A 149 7.30 7.38 -10.27
C VAL A 149 8.67 7.43 -10.96
N GLU A 150 9.71 6.96 -10.28
CA GLU A 150 11.07 6.87 -10.79
C GLU A 150 11.23 5.81 -11.89
N ALA A 151 12.43 5.70 -12.45
CA ALA A 151 12.72 4.84 -13.59
C ALA A 151 12.47 3.36 -13.32
N GLY A 152 11.81 2.70 -14.27
CA GLY A 152 11.60 1.26 -14.29
C GLY A 152 10.33 0.79 -13.60
N ALA A 153 9.86 -0.37 -14.04
CA ALA A 153 8.74 -1.12 -13.44
C ALA A 153 9.25 -2.49 -13.02
N VAL A 154 10.14 -2.52 -12.02
CA VAL A 154 10.95 -3.68 -11.65
C VAL A 154 10.11 -4.94 -11.42
N LEU A 155 9.07 -4.83 -10.58
CA LEU A 155 8.21 -5.98 -10.29
C LEU A 155 7.47 -6.47 -11.54
N GLY A 156 6.90 -5.56 -12.33
CA GLY A 156 6.22 -5.88 -13.57
C GLY A 156 7.14 -6.52 -14.60
N ASP A 157 8.34 -5.97 -14.75
CA ASP A 157 9.36 -6.49 -15.66
C ASP A 157 9.77 -7.93 -15.29
N ILE A 158 10.04 -8.17 -14.01
CA ILE A 158 10.38 -9.51 -13.50
C ILE A 158 9.20 -10.47 -13.68
N CYS A 159 7.99 -10.07 -13.32
CA CYS A 159 6.80 -10.89 -13.42
C CYS A 159 6.41 -11.23 -14.87
N SER A 160 6.86 -10.47 -15.87
CA SER A 160 6.62 -10.77 -17.27
C SER A 160 7.16 -12.14 -17.71
N PHE A 161 8.20 -12.63 -17.05
CA PHE A 161 8.78 -13.95 -17.30
C PHE A 161 7.88 -15.13 -16.87
N HIS A 162 6.84 -14.86 -16.09
CA HIS A 162 5.89 -15.90 -15.67
C HIS A 162 5.22 -16.60 -16.86
N ALA A 163 4.98 -15.88 -17.96
CA ALA A 163 4.39 -16.44 -19.17
C ALA A 163 5.22 -17.56 -19.81
N LEU A 164 6.52 -17.65 -19.50
CA LEU A 164 7.41 -18.71 -20.02
C LEU A 164 7.18 -20.06 -19.33
N GLY A 165 6.51 -20.07 -18.17
CA GLY A 165 6.34 -21.28 -17.34
C GLY A 165 7.60 -21.70 -16.61
N TYR A 166 7.46 -22.70 -15.74
CA TYR A 166 8.59 -23.29 -15.01
C TYR A 166 9.43 -24.20 -15.89
N GLY A 167 10.73 -24.21 -15.67
CA GLY A 167 11.61 -25.23 -16.21
C GLY A 167 11.25 -26.62 -15.65
N LYS A 168 11.64 -27.69 -16.38
CA LYS A 168 11.28 -29.06 -16.03
C LYS A 168 11.71 -29.47 -14.61
N GLU A 169 12.91 -29.09 -14.19
CA GLU A 169 13.43 -29.39 -12.85
C GLU A 169 12.63 -28.69 -11.76
N GLN A 170 12.34 -27.40 -11.93
CA GLN A 170 11.55 -26.64 -10.98
C GLN A 170 10.11 -27.14 -10.91
N ALA A 171 9.49 -27.44 -12.03
CA ALA A 171 8.14 -28.01 -12.09
C ALA A 171 8.08 -29.35 -11.35
N SER A 172 9.07 -30.23 -11.54
CA SER A 172 9.20 -31.50 -10.82
C SER A 172 9.38 -31.31 -9.32
N ALA A 173 10.22 -30.36 -8.90
CA ALA A 173 10.45 -30.06 -7.49
C ALA A 173 9.16 -29.54 -6.82
N ILE A 174 8.43 -28.63 -7.47
CA ILE A 174 7.14 -28.12 -6.98
C ILE A 174 6.12 -29.24 -6.87
N ALA A 175 6.00 -30.12 -7.86
CA ALA A 175 5.09 -31.24 -7.84
C ALA A 175 5.38 -32.21 -6.66
N LYS A 176 6.63 -32.51 -6.41
CA LYS A 176 7.05 -33.35 -5.27
C LYS A 176 6.72 -32.72 -3.92
N LEU A 177 6.89 -31.42 -3.77
CA LEU A 177 6.64 -30.71 -2.51
C LEU A 177 5.16 -30.48 -2.24
N THR A 178 4.34 -30.34 -3.28
CA THR A 178 2.95 -29.91 -3.16
C THR A 178 1.93 -30.99 -3.48
N GLY A 179 2.33 -32.00 -4.25
CA GLY A 179 1.41 -32.98 -4.81
C GLY A 179 0.55 -32.45 -5.96
N PHE A 180 0.73 -31.20 -6.40
CA PHE A 180 -0.03 -30.64 -7.52
C PHE A 180 0.58 -31.04 -8.86
N ASP A 181 -0.29 -31.22 -9.87
CA ASP A 181 0.14 -31.37 -11.25
C ASP A 181 0.68 -30.02 -11.78
N THR A 182 1.92 -30.02 -12.24
CA THR A 182 2.62 -28.84 -12.76
C THR A 182 2.72 -28.82 -14.27
N LEU A 183 2.17 -29.79 -14.98
CA LEU A 183 2.27 -29.89 -16.46
C LEU A 183 1.75 -28.65 -17.16
N ALA A 184 0.61 -28.11 -16.74
CA ALA A 184 0.03 -26.90 -17.32
C ALA A 184 0.87 -25.64 -17.09
N HIS A 185 1.82 -25.68 -16.15
CA HIS A 185 2.69 -24.55 -15.77
C HIS A 185 4.14 -24.76 -16.20
N THR A 186 4.43 -25.87 -16.91
CA THR A 186 5.77 -26.19 -17.39
C THR A 186 5.97 -25.61 -18.77
N GLY A 187 7.04 -24.84 -18.93
CA GLY A 187 7.44 -24.22 -20.21
C GLY A 187 8.70 -24.87 -20.80
N ASN A 188 9.00 -24.52 -22.03
CA ASN A 188 10.21 -24.96 -22.72
C ASN A 188 11.39 -24.02 -22.55
N SER A 189 11.22 -22.92 -21.80
CA SER A 189 12.27 -21.93 -21.63
C SER A 189 13.21 -22.28 -20.49
N ALA A 190 14.48 -22.01 -20.70
CA ALA A 190 15.54 -22.15 -19.69
C ALA A 190 15.68 -20.91 -18.79
N SER A 191 14.68 -20.01 -18.75
CA SER A 191 14.78 -18.81 -17.93
C SER A 191 14.73 -19.13 -16.45
N SER A 192 15.84 -18.94 -15.76
CA SER A 192 15.93 -19.13 -14.30
C SER A 192 15.04 -18.18 -13.51
N ILE A 193 14.67 -17.01 -14.08
CA ILE A 193 13.80 -16.04 -13.44
C ILE A 193 12.37 -16.58 -13.33
N ALA A 194 11.83 -17.22 -14.38
CA ALA A 194 10.50 -17.83 -14.35
C ALA A 194 10.33 -18.85 -13.22
N ASP A 195 11.39 -19.58 -12.89
CA ASP A 195 11.43 -20.57 -11.80
C ASP A 195 11.27 -19.97 -10.40
N SER A 196 11.43 -18.66 -10.29
CA SER A 196 11.36 -17.90 -9.03
C SER A 196 10.02 -17.18 -8.83
N LEU A 197 9.08 -17.30 -9.77
CA LEU A 197 7.85 -16.52 -9.79
C LEU A 197 6.63 -17.34 -9.36
N CYS A 198 5.77 -16.73 -8.56
CA CYS A 198 4.45 -17.27 -8.26
C CYS A 198 3.39 -16.18 -8.32
N MET A 199 2.30 -16.45 -9.07
CA MET A 199 1.16 -15.55 -9.20
C MET A 199 -0.03 -16.12 -8.42
N LEU A 200 -0.41 -15.44 -7.33
CA LEU A 200 -1.61 -15.76 -6.58
C LEU A 200 -2.83 -15.20 -7.33
N GLN A 201 -3.79 -16.05 -7.66
CA GLN A 201 -4.95 -15.65 -8.46
C GLN A 201 -6.24 -15.58 -7.67
N LYS A 202 -6.39 -16.41 -6.63
CA LYS A 202 -7.60 -16.44 -5.81
C LYS A 202 -7.55 -15.32 -4.78
N SER A 203 -8.54 -14.43 -4.82
CA SER A 203 -8.75 -13.45 -3.76
C SER A 203 -9.70 -14.02 -2.71
N TYR A 204 -9.33 -13.89 -1.44
CA TYR A 204 -10.17 -14.21 -0.29
C TYR A 204 -10.97 -13.00 0.19
N ARG A 205 -10.58 -11.80 -0.22
CA ARG A 205 -11.31 -10.56 0.06
C ARG A 205 -12.43 -10.33 -0.94
N PHE A 206 -12.15 -10.58 -2.21
CA PHE A 206 -13.05 -10.31 -3.33
C PHE A 206 -13.48 -11.61 -3.99
N ASP A 207 -14.61 -12.12 -3.55
CA ASP A 207 -15.27 -13.30 -4.19
C ASP A 207 -16.08 -12.88 -5.43
N ALA A 208 -16.79 -13.79 -6.03
CA ALA A 208 -17.61 -13.55 -7.23
C ALA A 208 -18.73 -12.52 -7.00
N ARG A 209 -19.09 -12.21 -5.76
CA ARG A 209 -20.13 -11.24 -5.38
C ARG A 209 -19.56 -9.83 -5.19
N SER A 210 -18.23 -9.68 -5.19
CA SER A 210 -17.58 -8.38 -5.05
C SER A 210 -17.52 -7.66 -6.37
N GLY A 211 -18.21 -6.53 -6.48
CA GLY A 211 -18.10 -5.60 -7.61
C GLY A 211 -16.71 -4.99 -7.71
N ILE A 212 -16.07 -4.67 -6.59
CA ILE A 212 -14.69 -4.15 -6.56
C ILE A 212 -13.74 -5.13 -7.23
N GLY A 213 -13.80 -6.41 -6.85
CA GLY A 213 -12.96 -7.45 -7.43
C GLY A 213 -13.24 -7.69 -8.92
N GLN A 214 -14.51 -7.71 -9.31
CA GLN A 214 -14.90 -7.89 -10.72
C GLN A 214 -14.48 -6.69 -11.57
N LEU A 215 -14.64 -5.47 -11.07
CA LEU A 215 -14.21 -4.26 -11.76
C LEU A 215 -12.69 -4.21 -11.92
N ALA A 216 -11.94 -4.53 -10.89
CA ALA A 216 -10.47 -4.59 -10.94
C ALA A 216 -10.00 -5.60 -11.99
N LYS A 217 -10.60 -6.78 -12.03
CA LYS A 217 -10.30 -7.82 -13.02
C LYS A 217 -10.62 -7.35 -14.45
N SER A 218 -11.74 -6.69 -14.63
CA SER A 218 -12.16 -6.14 -15.94
C SER A 218 -11.22 -5.04 -16.43
N VAL A 219 -10.79 -4.16 -15.53
CA VAL A 219 -9.79 -3.12 -15.83
C VAL A 219 -8.47 -3.75 -16.28
N ASN A 220 -7.99 -4.76 -15.59
CA ASN A 220 -6.75 -5.46 -15.97
C ASN A 220 -6.85 -6.18 -17.32
N SER A 221 -8.04 -6.61 -17.71
CA SER A 221 -8.26 -7.18 -19.06
C SER A 221 -8.15 -6.16 -20.18
N GLY A 222 -8.32 -4.87 -19.86
CA GLY A 222 -8.35 -3.78 -20.84
C GLY A 222 -9.58 -3.76 -21.74
N SER A 223 -10.59 -4.58 -21.41
CA SER A 223 -11.82 -4.72 -22.21
C SER A 223 -12.92 -3.77 -21.72
N ALA A 224 -13.28 -2.80 -22.57
CA ALA A 224 -14.39 -1.90 -22.27
C ALA A 224 -15.73 -2.65 -22.11
N ALA A 225 -15.97 -3.68 -22.92
CA ALA A 225 -17.17 -4.52 -22.81
C ALA A 225 -17.23 -5.27 -21.47
N SER A 226 -16.09 -5.74 -20.95
CA SER A 226 -16.01 -6.38 -19.66
C SER A 226 -16.37 -5.42 -18.52
N VAL A 227 -15.94 -4.17 -18.60
CA VAL A 227 -16.31 -3.10 -17.64
C VAL A 227 -17.82 -2.80 -17.70
N ASP A 228 -18.38 -2.68 -18.89
CA ASP A 228 -19.83 -2.48 -19.06
C ASP A 228 -20.64 -3.62 -18.44
N ASN A 229 -20.20 -4.86 -18.61
CA ASN A 229 -20.84 -6.03 -18.01
C ASN A 229 -20.80 -6.00 -16.47
N VAL A 230 -19.73 -5.49 -15.86
CA VAL A 230 -19.63 -5.33 -14.42
C VAL A 230 -20.68 -4.33 -13.92
N TRP A 231 -20.78 -3.16 -14.56
CA TRP A 231 -21.77 -2.16 -14.19
C TRP A 231 -23.22 -2.67 -14.38
N ALA A 232 -23.48 -3.42 -15.43
CA ALA A 232 -24.80 -4.01 -15.69
C ALA A 232 -25.27 -5.04 -14.65
N ARG A 233 -24.35 -5.62 -13.87
CA ARG A 233 -24.66 -6.60 -12.82
C ARG A 233 -25.11 -5.96 -11.51
N ASP A 234 -25.06 -4.66 -11.37
CA ASP A 234 -25.55 -3.89 -10.22
C ASP A 234 -25.05 -4.39 -8.85
N PHE A 235 -23.74 -4.53 -8.73
CA PHE A 235 -23.11 -4.92 -7.46
C PHE A 235 -23.31 -3.85 -6.39
N SER A 236 -23.62 -4.29 -5.16
CA SER A 236 -23.93 -3.39 -4.04
C SER A 236 -22.73 -2.64 -3.46
N ASP A 237 -21.50 -3.08 -3.73
CA ASP A 237 -20.27 -2.50 -3.19
C ASP A 237 -19.59 -1.50 -4.11
N ILE A 238 -20.11 -1.29 -5.33
CA ILE A 238 -19.61 -0.31 -6.29
C ILE A 238 -20.73 0.58 -6.82
N GLU A 239 -20.42 1.84 -7.00
CA GLU A 239 -21.30 2.84 -7.61
C GLU A 239 -20.54 3.61 -8.68
N HIS A 240 -21.21 3.94 -9.77
CA HIS A 240 -20.70 4.80 -10.83
C HIS A 240 -21.60 6.02 -11.01
N PHE A 241 -20.96 7.19 -11.08
CA PHE A 241 -21.62 8.47 -11.32
C PHE A 241 -20.92 9.18 -12.48
N ALA A 242 -21.68 9.53 -13.51
CA ALA A 242 -21.17 10.44 -14.55
C ALA A 242 -20.89 11.82 -13.96
N LEU A 243 -19.91 12.52 -14.51
CA LEU A 243 -19.56 13.85 -14.03
C LEU A 243 -20.68 14.85 -14.38
N SER A 244 -21.24 15.46 -13.35
CA SER A 244 -22.23 16.53 -13.43
C SER A 244 -22.12 17.39 -12.16
N SER A 245 -22.65 18.61 -12.21
CA SER A 245 -22.70 19.45 -11.02
C SER A 245 -23.49 18.79 -9.88
N GLN A 246 -24.56 18.07 -10.21
CA GLN A 246 -25.36 17.34 -9.24
C GLN A 246 -24.56 16.24 -8.55
N HIS A 247 -23.89 15.38 -9.32
CA HIS A 247 -23.11 14.28 -8.76
C HIS A 247 -21.88 14.79 -8.01
N TYR A 248 -21.26 15.87 -8.47
CA TYR A 248 -20.16 16.51 -7.77
C TYR A 248 -20.60 17.04 -6.39
N ASN A 249 -21.76 17.68 -6.32
CA ASN A 249 -22.33 18.15 -5.06
C ASN A 249 -22.71 16.98 -4.12
N GLN A 250 -23.26 15.91 -4.66
CA GLN A 250 -23.53 14.68 -3.89
C GLN A 250 -22.25 14.06 -3.33
N MET A 251 -21.18 14.03 -4.13
CA MET A 251 -19.87 13.59 -3.66
C MET A 251 -19.38 14.43 -2.49
N MET A 252 -19.49 15.76 -2.58
CA MET A 252 -19.12 16.66 -1.49
C MET A 252 -19.96 16.42 -0.23
N GLN A 253 -21.26 16.18 -0.36
CA GLN A 253 -22.13 15.83 0.77
C GLN A 253 -21.71 14.51 1.41
N THR A 254 -21.39 13.50 0.62
CA THR A 254 -20.88 12.22 1.11
C THR A 254 -19.57 12.39 1.88
N LEU A 255 -18.63 13.18 1.35
CA LEU A 255 -17.37 13.47 2.02
C LEU A 255 -17.54 14.23 3.32
N VAL A 256 -18.47 15.20 3.36
CA VAL A 256 -18.81 15.90 4.61
C VAL A 256 -19.36 14.95 5.66
N GLN A 257 -20.21 14.02 5.26
CA GLN A 257 -20.77 13.01 6.15
C GLN A 257 -19.67 12.05 6.65
N GLU A 258 -18.85 11.54 5.77
CA GLU A 258 -17.78 10.58 6.13
C GLU A 258 -16.69 11.24 6.99
N TYR A 259 -16.21 12.41 6.61
CA TYR A 259 -15.19 13.12 7.38
C TYR A 259 -15.77 13.76 8.66
N GLY A 260 -17.05 14.01 8.70
CA GLY A 260 -17.74 14.39 9.94
C GLY A 260 -17.58 13.36 11.06
N ARG A 261 -17.36 12.10 10.74
CA ARG A 261 -17.17 11.02 11.72
C ARG A 261 -15.90 11.20 12.56
N TYR A 262 -14.76 11.44 11.93
CA TYR A 262 -13.53 11.67 12.68
C TYR A 262 -13.54 13.02 13.41
N LEU A 263 -14.14 14.05 12.81
CA LEU A 263 -14.29 15.36 13.45
C LEU A 263 -15.17 15.28 14.69
N LYS A 264 -16.24 14.50 14.63
CA LYS A 264 -17.07 14.19 15.80
C LYS A 264 -16.30 13.43 16.87
N ARG A 265 -15.47 12.46 16.46
CA ARG A 265 -14.63 11.69 17.38
C ARG A 265 -13.61 12.59 18.11
N ILE A 266 -13.06 13.59 17.45
CA ILE A 266 -12.21 14.60 18.10
C ILE A 266 -12.90 15.28 19.27
N GLY A 267 -14.19 15.63 19.10
CA GLY A 267 -14.98 16.29 20.12
C GLY A 267 -15.48 15.39 21.27
N GLN A 268 -15.28 14.08 21.16
CA GLN A 268 -15.72 13.10 22.15
C GLN A 268 -14.57 12.71 23.07
N GLN A 269 -14.88 12.56 24.37
CA GLN A 269 -13.96 11.99 25.36
C GLN A 269 -14.50 10.63 25.77
N GLU A 270 -13.73 9.59 25.54
CA GLU A 270 -14.08 8.22 25.92
C GLU A 270 -13.42 7.83 27.25
N ILE A 271 -13.96 6.82 27.88
CA ILE A 271 -13.39 6.22 29.08
C ILE A 271 -12.58 4.99 28.66
N ASP A 272 -11.33 4.93 29.10
CA ASP A 272 -10.49 3.76 28.88
C ASP A 272 -11.08 2.57 29.66
N PRO A 273 -11.49 1.50 28.98
CA PRO A 273 -12.13 0.36 29.64
C PRO A 273 -11.20 -0.40 30.59
N LYS A 274 -9.88 -0.19 30.48
CA LYS A 274 -8.90 -0.86 31.33
C LYS A 274 -8.62 -0.11 32.63
N THR A 275 -8.63 1.21 32.55
CA THR A 275 -8.29 2.07 33.70
C THR A 275 -9.52 2.71 34.36
N GLY A 276 -10.64 2.82 33.64
CA GLY A 276 -11.83 3.55 34.08
C GLY A 276 -11.66 5.08 34.07
N GLU A 277 -10.54 5.57 33.56
CA GLU A 277 -10.20 6.98 33.47
C GLU A 277 -10.47 7.54 32.05
N PRO A 278 -10.57 8.86 31.89
CA PRO A 278 -10.63 9.46 30.56
C PRO A 278 -9.42 9.03 29.70
N GLU A 279 -9.69 8.72 28.45
CA GLU A 279 -8.64 8.31 27.51
C GLU A 279 -7.53 9.38 27.40
N SER A 280 -6.30 8.95 27.21
CA SER A 280 -5.19 9.86 26.94
C SER A 280 -5.34 10.52 25.56
N LEU A 281 -4.75 11.70 25.39
CA LEU A 281 -4.75 12.40 24.10
C LEU A 281 -4.12 11.57 22.99
N THR A 282 -3.09 10.79 23.29
CA THR A 282 -2.45 9.86 22.36
C THR A 282 -3.40 8.75 21.92
N HIS A 283 -4.15 8.16 22.85
CA HIS A 283 -5.15 7.14 22.52
C HIS A 283 -6.28 7.71 21.68
N LYS A 284 -6.76 8.89 22.04
CA LYS A 284 -7.75 9.63 21.26
C LYS A 284 -7.25 9.93 19.84
N ALA A 285 -6.02 10.41 19.69
CA ALA A 285 -5.41 10.70 18.40
C ALA A 285 -5.32 9.44 17.52
N LYS A 286 -4.98 8.29 18.10
CA LYS A 286 -4.99 7.01 17.37
C LYS A 286 -6.38 6.67 16.84
N ALA A 287 -7.41 6.77 17.68
CA ALA A 287 -8.80 6.50 17.29
C ALA A 287 -9.31 7.47 16.21
N VAL A 288 -8.92 8.75 16.30
CA VAL A 288 -9.24 9.76 15.30
C VAL A 288 -8.57 9.46 13.95
N LEU A 289 -7.29 9.10 13.95
CA LEU A 289 -6.55 8.69 12.75
C LEU A 289 -7.17 7.44 12.12
N ASP A 290 -7.51 6.44 12.91
CA ASP A 290 -8.16 5.21 12.44
C ASP A 290 -9.51 5.52 11.77
N THR A 291 -10.30 6.39 12.37
CA THR A 291 -11.59 6.82 11.82
C THR A 291 -11.40 7.61 10.52
N PHE A 292 -10.45 8.53 10.48
CA PHE A 292 -10.14 9.31 9.27
C PHE A 292 -9.69 8.40 8.12
N ASN A 293 -8.90 7.37 8.40
CA ASN A 293 -8.39 6.43 7.41
C ASN A 293 -9.43 5.43 6.88
N GLN A 294 -10.66 5.43 7.37
CA GLN A 294 -11.74 4.59 6.85
C GLN A 294 -12.24 5.04 5.47
N CYS A 295 -12.16 6.33 5.17
CA CYS A 295 -12.64 6.91 3.92
C CYS A 295 -11.57 7.82 3.30
N ARG A 296 -11.49 7.85 1.97
CA ARG A 296 -10.61 8.77 1.26
C ARG A 296 -11.16 9.11 -0.12
N LEU A 297 -10.98 10.36 -0.52
CA LEU A 297 -11.17 10.80 -1.90
C LEU A 297 -9.84 10.69 -2.65
N LEU A 298 -9.82 9.94 -3.73
CA LEU A 298 -8.68 9.77 -4.62
C LEU A 298 -8.92 10.47 -5.94
N CYS A 299 -7.89 11.12 -6.47
CA CYS A 299 -7.91 11.76 -7.79
C CYS A 299 -6.66 11.41 -8.60
N ALA A 300 -6.71 11.67 -9.89
CA ALA A 300 -5.61 11.34 -10.79
C ALA A 300 -4.58 12.46 -10.95
N ILE A 301 -5.00 13.72 -10.76
CA ILE A 301 -4.22 14.93 -11.07
C ILE A 301 -4.05 15.83 -9.83
N ARG A 302 -3.11 16.75 -9.91
CA ARG A 302 -2.81 17.64 -8.78
C ARG A 302 -3.54 18.97 -8.84
N GLU A 303 -3.71 19.52 -10.01
CA GLU A 303 -4.23 20.87 -10.24
C GLU A 303 -5.67 20.85 -10.77
N GLY A 304 -6.36 21.98 -10.60
CA GLY A 304 -7.72 22.17 -11.08
C GLY A 304 -8.80 21.63 -10.15
N ASP A 305 -10.04 21.72 -10.60
CA ASP A 305 -11.25 21.35 -9.82
C ASP A 305 -11.36 19.85 -9.54
N PHE A 306 -10.70 19.03 -10.34
CA PHE A 306 -10.65 17.57 -10.22
C PHE A 306 -9.30 17.08 -9.68
N GLY A 307 -8.44 17.99 -9.25
CA GLY A 307 -7.13 17.74 -8.68
C GLY A 307 -7.10 17.95 -7.17
N VAL A 308 -6.00 17.53 -6.56
CA VAL A 308 -5.79 17.57 -5.10
C VAL A 308 -6.06 18.95 -4.52
N ALA A 309 -5.47 19.99 -5.11
CA ALA A 309 -5.56 21.36 -4.58
C ALA A 309 -7.01 21.87 -4.56
N GLY A 310 -7.70 21.77 -5.69
CA GLY A 310 -9.09 22.23 -5.80
C GLY A 310 -10.05 21.41 -4.96
N LEU A 311 -9.89 20.09 -4.92
CA LEU A 311 -10.73 19.18 -4.13
C LEU A 311 -10.55 19.43 -2.62
N ASN A 312 -9.34 19.55 -2.12
CA ASN A 312 -9.10 19.87 -0.72
C ASN A 312 -9.74 21.21 -0.31
N GLN A 313 -9.58 22.23 -1.14
CA GLN A 313 -10.18 23.54 -0.87
C GLN A 313 -11.72 23.48 -0.82
N ARG A 314 -12.35 22.74 -1.72
CA ARG A 314 -13.80 22.58 -1.76
C ARG A 314 -14.32 21.77 -0.58
N ILE A 315 -13.62 20.72 -0.17
CA ILE A 315 -13.96 19.92 1.02
C ILE A 315 -13.85 20.79 2.28
N GLU A 316 -12.79 21.56 2.44
CA GLU A 316 -12.65 22.51 3.56
C GLU A 316 -13.81 23.48 3.63
N LYS A 317 -14.16 24.11 2.51
CA LYS A 317 -15.32 25.03 2.45
C LYS A 317 -16.62 24.33 2.83
N ALA A 318 -16.86 23.11 2.37
CA ALA A 318 -18.04 22.34 2.66
C ALA A 318 -18.13 21.96 4.16
N LEU A 319 -17.02 21.55 4.76
CA LEU A 319 -16.93 21.23 6.19
C LEU A 319 -17.12 22.48 7.07
N ALA A 320 -16.51 23.61 6.68
CA ALA A 320 -16.67 24.87 7.38
C ALA A 320 -18.12 25.40 7.32
N ALA A 321 -18.77 25.29 6.16
CA ALA A 321 -20.17 25.66 5.99
C ALA A 321 -21.14 24.87 6.91
N ARG A 322 -20.75 23.64 7.28
CA ARG A 322 -21.48 22.80 8.26
C ARG A 322 -21.00 22.99 9.69
N LYS A 323 -20.10 23.96 9.93
CA LYS A 323 -19.49 24.25 11.25
C LYS A 323 -18.77 23.04 11.87
N LEU A 324 -18.28 22.13 11.03
CA LEU A 324 -17.49 20.96 11.47
C LEU A 324 -16.02 21.30 11.70
N ILE A 325 -15.53 22.32 11.00
CA ILE A 325 -14.20 22.90 11.18
C ILE A 325 -14.31 24.42 11.23
N GLN A 326 -13.32 25.07 11.85
CA GLN A 326 -13.20 26.53 11.89
C GLN A 326 -11.88 26.88 11.19
N VAL A 327 -11.97 27.28 9.94
CA VAL A 327 -10.84 27.79 9.16
C VAL A 327 -10.74 29.30 9.44
N GLN A 328 -9.68 29.70 10.12
CA GLN A 328 -9.31 31.11 10.30
C GLN A 328 -8.29 31.50 9.22
N ASP A 329 -7.74 32.71 9.30
CA ASP A 329 -6.69 33.17 8.37
C ASP A 329 -5.37 32.39 8.49
N GLU A 330 -5.29 31.47 9.44
CA GLU A 330 -4.15 30.62 9.67
C GLU A 330 -4.27 29.30 8.89
N ILE A 331 -3.12 28.78 8.43
CA ILE A 331 -3.03 27.50 7.70
C ILE A 331 -3.47 26.34 8.60
N TRP A 332 -3.17 26.40 9.90
CA TRP A 332 -3.46 25.35 10.87
C TRP A 332 -4.78 25.56 11.59
N TYR A 333 -5.59 24.55 11.63
CA TYR A 333 -6.85 24.54 12.39
C TYR A 333 -7.11 23.18 13.01
N HIS A 334 -7.90 23.15 14.06
CA HIS A 334 -8.31 21.93 14.73
C HIS A 334 -9.08 20.99 13.79
N GLY A 335 -8.60 19.77 13.63
CA GLY A 335 -9.17 18.77 12.73
C GLY A 335 -8.51 18.71 11.34
N ARG A 336 -7.56 19.59 11.01
CA ARG A 336 -6.89 19.56 9.69
C ARG A 336 -6.08 18.28 9.49
N PRO A 337 -6.40 17.46 8.48
CA PRO A 337 -5.56 16.34 8.09
C PRO A 337 -4.44 16.84 7.16
N VAL A 338 -3.26 16.32 7.37
CA VAL A 338 -2.09 16.64 6.54
C VAL A 338 -1.36 15.37 6.11
N MET A 339 -0.72 15.46 4.96
CA MET A 339 0.19 14.44 4.46
C MET A 339 1.57 15.06 4.28
N VAL A 340 2.58 14.43 4.86
CA VAL A 340 3.98 14.82 4.68
C VAL A 340 4.39 14.53 3.23
N THR A 341 5.03 15.51 2.59
CA THR A 341 5.49 15.39 1.19
C THR A 341 7.00 15.28 1.06
N ARG A 342 7.73 15.50 2.15
CA ARG A 342 9.19 15.43 2.19
C ARG A 342 9.66 14.67 3.44
N ASN A 343 10.62 13.78 3.25
CA ASN A 343 11.20 13.01 4.36
C ASN A 343 11.94 13.91 5.35
N ASP A 344 11.70 13.70 6.63
CA ASP A 344 12.47 14.27 7.73
C ASP A 344 12.96 13.15 8.65
N HIS A 345 14.21 12.77 8.48
CA HIS A 345 14.83 11.69 9.25
C HIS A 345 15.02 12.06 10.73
N GLY A 346 15.18 13.33 11.04
CA GLY A 346 15.33 13.80 12.42
C GLY A 346 14.05 13.65 13.23
N LEU A 347 12.91 13.91 12.60
CA LEU A 347 11.59 13.70 13.19
C LEU A 347 11.07 12.28 13.00
N GLY A 348 11.65 11.48 12.10
CA GLY A 348 11.15 10.15 11.76
C GLY A 348 9.81 10.20 11.00
N LEU A 349 9.57 11.28 10.28
CA LEU A 349 8.40 11.48 9.43
C LEU A 349 8.80 11.40 7.96
N TYR A 350 8.01 10.71 7.19
CA TYR A 350 8.32 10.38 5.81
C TYR A 350 7.21 10.79 4.85
N ASN A 351 7.57 10.95 3.60
CA ASN A 351 6.62 11.22 2.52
C ASN A 351 5.48 10.20 2.52
N GLY A 352 4.25 10.68 2.56
CA GLY A 352 3.04 9.88 2.65
C GLY A 352 2.48 9.69 4.06
N ASP A 353 3.21 10.06 5.10
CA ASP A 353 2.70 9.98 6.48
C ASP A 353 1.54 10.94 6.68
N ILE A 354 0.47 10.43 7.30
CA ILE A 354 -0.76 11.17 7.58
C ILE A 354 -0.79 11.60 9.05
N GLY A 355 -1.05 12.88 9.26
CA GLY A 355 -1.27 13.45 10.59
C GLY A 355 -2.56 14.23 10.67
N ILE A 356 -3.08 14.39 11.88
CA ILE A 356 -4.24 15.23 12.16
C ILE A 356 -3.87 16.26 13.21
N CYS A 357 -4.19 17.52 12.89
CA CYS A 357 -4.01 18.64 13.81
C CYS A 357 -5.12 18.61 14.86
N MET A 358 -4.74 18.55 16.12
CA MET A 358 -5.68 18.57 17.22
C MET A 358 -5.19 19.52 18.32
N ARG A 359 -6.13 20.11 19.03
CA ARG A 359 -5.86 20.94 20.19
C ARG A 359 -5.48 20.07 21.39
N ASP A 360 -4.37 20.39 22.03
CA ASP A 360 -3.95 19.82 23.28
C ASP A 360 -4.31 20.75 24.42
N ASP A 361 -5.34 20.39 25.18
CA ASP A 361 -5.85 21.15 26.32
C ASP A 361 -5.25 20.67 27.65
N SER A 362 -4.29 19.74 27.63
CA SER A 362 -3.65 19.19 28.84
C SER A 362 -2.56 20.11 29.40
N GLU A 363 -2.12 21.11 28.65
CA GLU A 363 -1.13 22.10 29.07
C GLU A 363 -1.80 23.38 29.59
N GLU A 364 -1.09 24.16 30.39
CA GLU A 364 -1.61 25.45 30.93
C GLU A 364 -2.08 26.39 29.82
N GLU A 365 -1.35 26.39 28.69
CA GLU A 365 -1.76 27.11 27.48
C GLU A 365 -2.16 26.09 26.40
N PRO A 366 -3.45 25.95 26.10
CA PRO A 366 -3.92 25.07 25.03
C PRO A 366 -3.30 25.45 23.68
N ARG A 367 -2.75 24.46 22.97
CA ARG A 367 -2.13 24.68 21.68
C ARG A 367 -2.41 23.54 20.70
N LEU A 368 -2.26 23.85 19.40
CA LEU A 368 -2.38 22.85 18.36
C LEU A 368 -1.11 22.00 18.29
N LYS A 369 -1.30 20.70 18.11
CA LYS A 369 -0.26 19.72 17.78
C LYS A 369 -0.74 18.86 16.64
N VAL A 370 0.19 18.30 15.87
CA VAL A 370 -0.12 17.37 14.79
C VAL A 370 0.29 15.97 15.22
N PHE A 371 -0.64 15.05 15.16
CA PHE A 371 -0.48 13.67 15.62
C PHE A 371 -0.32 12.74 14.43
N PHE A 372 0.78 11.99 14.41
CA PHE A 372 1.12 11.00 13.40
C PHE A 372 1.20 9.63 14.01
N GLU A 373 0.67 8.62 13.32
CA GLU A 373 0.92 7.22 13.66
C GLU A 373 2.25 6.77 13.06
N LEU A 374 3.11 6.21 13.88
CA LEU A 374 4.39 5.65 13.46
C LEU A 374 4.24 4.17 13.04
N PRO A 375 5.21 3.60 12.29
CA PRO A 375 5.14 2.21 11.83
C PRO A 375 4.99 1.16 12.94
N ASP A 376 5.43 1.45 14.16
CA ASP A 376 5.28 0.59 15.34
C ASP A 376 3.89 0.70 16.01
N GLY A 377 3.00 1.51 15.45
CA GLY A 377 1.65 1.77 15.98
C GLY A 377 1.59 2.80 17.09
N SER A 378 2.73 3.36 17.51
CA SER A 378 2.77 4.48 18.44
C SER A 378 2.32 5.78 17.78
N VAL A 379 1.91 6.75 18.58
CA VAL A 379 1.51 8.07 18.07
C VAL A 379 2.53 9.10 18.52
N LYS A 380 3.00 9.88 17.58
CA LYS A 380 3.93 11.00 17.79
C LYS A 380 3.21 12.32 17.59
N SER A 381 3.40 13.25 18.53
CA SER A 381 2.93 14.62 18.39
C SER A 381 4.05 15.55 17.98
N VAL A 382 3.77 16.49 17.10
CA VAL A 382 4.71 17.46 16.57
C VAL A 382 4.04 18.84 16.57
N LEU A 383 4.77 19.88 16.95
CA LEU A 383 4.26 21.24 16.82
C LEU A 383 4.05 21.57 15.33
N PRO A 384 2.98 22.32 14.98
CA PRO A 384 2.68 22.65 13.59
C PRO A 384 3.86 23.29 12.83
N SER A 385 4.62 24.17 13.50
CA SER A 385 5.80 24.81 12.93
C SER A 385 6.96 23.86 12.61
N ARG A 386 6.95 22.67 13.18
CA ARG A 386 7.99 21.63 12.98
C ARG A 386 7.58 20.55 12.01
N VAL A 387 6.32 20.54 11.55
CA VAL A 387 5.87 19.57 10.54
C VAL A 387 6.66 19.81 9.26
N PRO A 388 7.26 18.76 8.66
CA PRO A 388 7.95 18.88 7.38
C PRO A 388 7.03 19.43 6.29
N GLU A 389 7.57 19.66 5.11
CA GLU A 389 6.76 20.03 3.95
C GLU A 389 5.57 19.07 3.80
N HIS A 390 4.37 19.62 3.68
CA HIS A 390 3.11 18.87 3.75
C HIS A 390 2.02 19.55 2.91
N GLU A 391 0.94 18.81 2.69
CA GLU A 391 -0.28 19.32 2.08
C GLU A 391 -1.52 18.83 2.85
N THR A 392 -2.64 19.51 2.69
CA THR A 392 -3.93 19.06 3.24
C THR A 392 -4.33 17.74 2.60
N ALA A 393 -4.90 16.82 3.38
CA ALA A 393 -5.04 15.42 3.01
C ALA A 393 -6.49 14.89 3.00
N TYR A 394 -7.49 15.72 2.78
CA TYR A 394 -8.86 15.23 2.52
C TYR A 394 -8.94 14.47 1.20
N ALA A 395 -8.29 15.00 0.17
CA ALA A 395 -8.09 14.35 -1.10
C ALA A 395 -6.61 14.07 -1.31
N MET A 396 -6.28 13.01 -1.99
CA MET A 396 -4.93 12.69 -2.41
C MET A 396 -4.91 12.06 -3.80
N THR A 397 -3.75 12.08 -4.45
CA THR A 397 -3.61 11.36 -5.72
C THR A 397 -3.59 9.85 -5.48
N ILE A 398 -4.01 9.10 -6.49
CA ILE A 398 -3.91 7.64 -6.49
C ILE A 398 -2.44 7.20 -6.25
N HIS A 399 -1.47 7.91 -6.82
CA HIS A 399 -0.04 7.65 -6.58
C HIS A 399 0.31 7.71 -5.09
N LYS A 400 -0.15 8.73 -4.39
CA LYS A 400 0.10 8.91 -2.96
C LYS A 400 -0.66 7.91 -2.08
N SER A 401 -1.70 7.29 -2.60
CA SER A 401 -2.48 6.27 -1.89
C SER A 401 -1.84 4.88 -1.94
N GLN A 402 -0.79 4.68 -2.72
CA GLN A 402 -0.09 3.40 -2.77
C GLN A 402 0.38 2.96 -1.38
N GLY A 403 0.23 1.68 -1.07
CA GLY A 403 0.47 1.16 0.27
C GLY A 403 -0.64 1.43 1.28
N SER A 404 -1.70 2.15 0.92
CA SER A 404 -2.87 2.43 1.75
C SER A 404 -4.09 1.66 1.26
N GLU A 405 -5.05 1.43 2.15
CA GLU A 405 -6.38 0.91 1.84
C GLU A 405 -7.42 1.59 2.71
N PHE A 406 -8.63 1.73 2.19
CA PHE A 406 -9.74 2.40 2.87
C PHE A 406 -10.96 1.52 2.80
N ASP A 407 -11.78 1.52 3.84
CA ASP A 407 -13.06 0.81 3.81
C ASP A 407 -13.96 1.36 2.70
N TYR A 408 -14.01 2.67 2.57
CA TYR A 408 -14.75 3.38 1.54
C TYR A 408 -13.82 4.29 0.74
N THR A 409 -13.68 4.03 -0.55
CA THR A 409 -12.92 4.86 -1.47
C THR A 409 -13.85 5.56 -2.43
N LEU A 410 -13.76 6.88 -2.50
CA LEU A 410 -14.33 7.69 -3.58
C LEU A 410 -13.19 8.02 -4.54
N MET A 411 -13.40 7.81 -5.82
CA MET A 411 -12.41 8.07 -6.87
C MET A 411 -13.01 8.96 -7.93
N ILE A 412 -12.35 10.09 -8.22
CA ILE A 412 -12.77 11.01 -9.26
C ILE A 412 -11.70 11.10 -10.35
N LEU A 413 -12.13 10.94 -11.60
CA LEU A 413 -11.29 11.15 -12.78
C LEU A 413 -11.58 12.51 -13.42
N PRO A 414 -10.61 13.13 -14.10
CA PRO A 414 -10.86 14.37 -14.84
C PRO A 414 -11.87 14.14 -15.97
N PRO A 415 -12.59 15.21 -16.39
CA PRO A 415 -13.62 15.10 -17.44
C PRO A 415 -13.03 14.72 -18.81
N ASP A 416 -11.80 15.13 -19.06
CA ASP A 416 -11.09 14.84 -20.31
C ASP A 416 -9.98 13.82 -20.10
N PHE A 417 -9.70 13.05 -21.15
CA PHE A 417 -8.61 12.09 -21.09
C PHE A 417 -7.26 12.80 -20.90
N SER A 418 -6.48 12.28 -19.98
CA SER A 418 -5.10 12.69 -19.70
C SER A 418 -4.17 11.47 -19.85
N PRO A 419 -2.95 11.62 -20.36
CA PRO A 419 -1.97 10.53 -20.48
C PRO A 419 -1.62 9.85 -19.15
N ILE A 420 -1.88 10.51 -18.03
CA ILE A 420 -1.70 9.92 -16.69
C ILE A 420 -2.72 8.80 -16.40
N LEU A 421 -3.87 8.84 -17.07
CA LEU A 421 -4.92 7.84 -16.92
C LEU A 421 -4.54 6.56 -17.66
N THR A 422 -3.83 5.70 -16.95
CA THR A 422 -3.42 4.38 -17.43
C THR A 422 -4.23 3.29 -16.75
N ARG A 423 -4.18 2.09 -17.32
CA ARG A 423 -4.77 0.90 -16.71
C ARG A 423 -4.29 0.69 -15.27
N GLU A 424 -3.00 0.80 -15.05
CA GLU A 424 -2.37 0.60 -13.75
C GLU A 424 -2.81 1.65 -12.73
N LEU A 425 -2.96 2.92 -13.15
CA LEU A 425 -3.48 3.98 -12.28
C LEU A 425 -4.91 3.67 -11.82
N ILE A 426 -5.77 3.35 -12.79
CA ILE A 426 -7.19 3.07 -12.53
C ILE A 426 -7.33 1.82 -11.64
N TYR A 427 -6.62 0.75 -11.97
CA TYR A 427 -6.59 -0.47 -11.16
C TYR A 427 -6.12 -0.19 -9.73
N THR A 428 -5.06 0.58 -9.58
CA THR A 428 -4.52 0.94 -8.25
C THR A 428 -5.55 1.71 -7.44
N GLY A 429 -6.23 2.69 -8.03
CA GLY A 429 -7.28 3.44 -7.34
C GLY A 429 -8.44 2.57 -6.88
N ILE A 430 -8.96 1.71 -7.75
CA ILE A 430 -10.06 0.78 -7.44
C ILE A 430 -9.67 -0.16 -6.29
N THR A 431 -8.47 -0.69 -6.32
CA THR A 431 -8.00 -1.66 -5.33
C THR A 431 -7.61 -1.05 -3.99
N ARG A 432 -7.69 0.28 -3.83
CA ARG A 432 -7.62 0.91 -2.50
C ARG A 432 -8.88 0.68 -1.68
N ALA A 433 -10.02 0.39 -2.34
CA ALA A 433 -11.26 0.11 -1.66
C ALA A 433 -11.29 -1.32 -1.09
N LYS A 434 -11.62 -1.43 0.20
CA LYS A 434 -11.81 -2.73 0.86
C LYS A 434 -13.26 -3.20 0.83
N LYS A 435 -14.22 -2.30 1.06
CA LYS A 435 -15.63 -2.64 1.24
C LYS A 435 -16.55 -1.94 0.26
N ARG A 436 -16.24 -0.70 -0.13
CA ARG A 436 -17.08 0.14 -0.98
C ARG A 436 -16.26 1.06 -1.87
N LEU A 437 -16.70 1.21 -3.11
CA LEU A 437 -16.12 2.12 -4.10
C LEU A 437 -17.22 2.98 -4.73
N ALA A 438 -17.02 4.30 -4.78
CA ALA A 438 -17.79 5.21 -5.61
C ALA A 438 -16.87 5.83 -6.66
N LEU A 439 -17.18 5.61 -7.93
CA LEU A 439 -16.41 6.12 -9.06
C LEU A 439 -17.16 7.26 -9.75
N TYR A 440 -16.54 8.44 -9.76
CA TYR A 440 -17.03 9.64 -10.44
C TYR A 440 -16.20 9.86 -11.70
N ALA A 441 -16.72 9.46 -12.83
CA ALA A 441 -16.01 9.50 -14.10
C ALA A 441 -16.94 9.44 -15.30
N GLU A 442 -16.54 10.06 -16.40
CA GLU A 442 -17.11 9.78 -17.70
C GLU A 442 -16.66 8.40 -18.19
N LEU A 443 -17.60 7.55 -18.61
CA LEU A 443 -17.30 6.17 -19.03
C LEU A 443 -16.34 6.10 -20.21
N ASN A 444 -16.44 7.04 -21.16
CA ASN A 444 -15.50 7.09 -22.28
C ASN A 444 -14.06 7.38 -21.85
N VAL A 445 -13.87 8.22 -20.84
CA VAL A 445 -12.56 8.51 -20.26
C VAL A 445 -12.00 7.28 -19.54
N LEU A 446 -12.82 6.62 -18.73
CA LEU A 446 -12.47 5.38 -18.06
C LEU A 446 -12.06 4.28 -19.07
N LYS A 447 -12.90 4.04 -20.09
CA LYS A 447 -12.67 3.03 -21.11
C LYS A 447 -11.42 3.30 -21.94
N ARG A 448 -11.12 4.58 -22.21
CA ARG A 448 -9.89 4.96 -22.88
C ARG A 448 -8.67 4.70 -21.99
N GLY A 449 -8.73 5.06 -20.72
CA GLY A 449 -7.65 4.86 -19.76
C GLY A 449 -7.25 3.40 -19.57
N ILE A 450 -8.22 2.49 -19.47
CA ILE A 450 -7.92 1.06 -19.28
C ILE A 450 -7.26 0.40 -20.49
N LYS A 451 -7.32 0.99 -21.66
CA LYS A 451 -6.63 0.52 -22.87
C LYS A 451 -5.15 0.92 -22.89
N VAL A 452 -4.77 1.92 -22.12
CA VAL A 452 -3.41 2.44 -22.09
C VAL A 452 -2.61 1.74 -20.98
N LYS A 453 -1.66 0.92 -21.38
CA LYS A 453 -0.66 0.36 -20.47
C LYS A 453 0.50 1.32 -20.27
N THR A 454 0.98 1.42 -19.05
CA THR A 454 2.24 2.12 -18.77
C THR A 454 3.40 1.36 -19.40
N THR A 455 4.18 2.05 -20.24
CA THR A 455 5.44 1.52 -20.76
C THR A 455 6.59 2.29 -20.14
N ARG A 456 7.48 1.58 -19.45
CA ARG A 456 8.69 2.16 -18.87
C ARG A 456 9.90 1.37 -19.33
N ALA A 457 10.71 1.99 -20.18
CA ALA A 457 11.94 1.39 -20.66
C ALA A 457 13.00 1.43 -19.55
N SER A 458 13.33 0.26 -19.00
CA SER A 458 14.42 0.12 -18.01
C SER A 458 15.61 -0.70 -18.53
N GLY A 459 15.45 -1.41 -19.64
CA GLY A 459 16.41 -2.38 -20.11
C GLY A 459 16.53 -3.64 -19.25
N LEU A 460 15.76 -3.74 -18.15
CA LEU A 460 15.86 -4.86 -17.21
C LEU A 460 15.45 -6.19 -17.86
N VAL A 461 14.36 -6.20 -18.63
CA VAL A 461 13.88 -7.40 -19.32
C VAL A 461 14.95 -7.95 -20.25
N GLN A 462 15.57 -7.08 -21.07
CA GLN A 462 16.64 -7.47 -22.00
C GLN A 462 17.85 -8.06 -21.24
N ARG A 463 18.20 -7.48 -20.09
CA ARG A 463 19.31 -7.98 -19.25
C ARG A 463 19.02 -9.31 -18.58
N LEU A 464 17.76 -9.56 -18.22
CA LEU A 464 17.34 -10.82 -17.59
C LEU A 464 17.10 -11.94 -18.61
N THR A 465 16.99 -11.60 -19.90
CA THR A 465 16.80 -12.57 -20.99
C THR A 465 18.15 -13.16 -21.45
N ASN A 466 19.24 -12.38 -21.33
CA ASN A 466 20.60 -12.78 -21.68
C ASN A 466 21.30 -13.40 -20.47
#